data_9cc80457e3104a8dd2278960a90b2170
#
_entry.id   9cc80457e3104a8dd2278960a90b2170
#
_cell.length_a   1.000
_cell.length_b   1.000
_cell.length_c   1.000
_cell.angle_alpha   90.00
_cell.angle_beta   90.00
_cell.angle_gamma   90.00
#
_symmetry.space_group_name_H-M   'P 1'
#
loop_
_entity.id
_entity.type
_entity.pdbx_description
1 polymer ?
#
loop_
_entity_poly.entity_id
_entity_poly.type
_entity_poly.pdbx_seq_one_letter_code
_entity_poly.pdbx_strand_id
1 'polypeptide(L)'
;MIIVKHRQNELKNIKKLNFLYGAEIDIRSNSKTLITQHDPLKNGVTLDVWLQNYKHNYLIANIKEEGIETKVISLLKKYKIKNYFLLDVTIPMINKLNSIKIYNIALRISKFESLNNIKMFNKQNKWIWIDTFNKKIPINYTQIMKLKKMRFKLCLVSPELIYNK
;
A
#
# COMPACT_ATOMS: atom_id res chain seq x y z
N MET A 1 16.56 -2.95 4.70
CA MET A 1 15.25 -2.54 5.29
C MET A 1 14.85 -1.23 4.65
N ILE A 2 13.57 -1.05 4.27
CA ILE A 2 13.03 0.20 3.73
C ILE A 2 12.11 0.79 4.79
N ILE A 3 12.29 2.06 5.13
CA ILE A 3 11.39 2.80 6.02
C ILE A 3 10.44 3.59 5.14
N VAL A 4 9.14 3.44 5.36
CA VAL A 4 8.09 4.14 4.62
C VAL A 4 7.38 5.11 5.56
N LYS A 5 7.25 6.36 5.18
CA LYS A 5 6.51 7.38 5.93
C LYS A 5 5.04 7.33 5.57
N HIS A 6 4.21 7.20 6.59
CA HIS A 6 2.76 7.08 6.49
C HIS A 6 2.11 8.41 6.10
N ARG A 7 1.04 8.35 5.30
CA ARG A 7 0.15 9.48 4.92
C ARG A 7 0.87 10.71 4.36
N GLN A 8 1.72 10.49 3.36
CA GLN A 8 2.40 11.60 2.66
C GLN A 8 1.50 12.22 1.57
N ASN A 9 0.22 12.48 1.89
CA ASN A 9 -0.81 12.90 0.93
C ASN A 9 -0.62 14.33 0.40
N GLU A 10 0.09 15.18 1.12
CA GLU A 10 0.27 16.58 0.76
C GLU A 10 1.61 16.83 0.05
N LEU A 11 1.62 17.77 -0.90
CA LEU A 11 2.86 18.14 -1.62
C LEU A 11 3.96 18.66 -0.68
N LYS A 12 3.59 19.40 0.36
CA LYS A 12 4.58 19.90 1.33
C LYS A 12 5.30 18.76 2.05
N ASN A 13 4.59 17.63 2.31
CA ASN A 13 5.15 16.48 3.01
C ASN A 13 6.14 15.73 2.12
N ILE A 14 5.72 15.41 0.88
CA ILE A 14 6.58 14.66 -0.04
C ILE A 14 7.82 15.48 -0.46
N LYS A 15 7.71 16.79 -0.60
CA LYS A 15 8.86 17.67 -0.91
C LYS A 15 9.88 17.76 0.23
N LYS A 16 9.45 17.63 1.49
CA LYS A 16 10.33 17.65 2.67
C LYS A 16 10.86 16.26 3.05
N LEU A 17 10.25 15.21 2.55
CA LEU A 17 10.65 13.85 2.88
C LEU A 17 12.02 13.54 2.28
N ASN A 18 12.92 12.97 3.08
CA ASN A 18 14.20 12.49 2.58
C ASN A 18 13.95 11.36 1.54
N PHE A 19 14.60 11.44 0.39
CA PHE A 19 14.42 10.54 -0.74
C PHE A 19 14.82 9.07 -0.44
N LEU A 20 15.59 8.82 0.61
CA LEU A 20 15.93 7.47 1.08
C LEU A 20 14.74 6.74 1.68
N TYR A 21 13.72 7.46 2.14
CA TYR A 21 12.49 6.85 2.65
C TYR A 21 11.51 6.54 1.51
N GLY A 22 10.64 5.57 1.74
CA GLY A 22 9.43 5.39 0.96
C GLY A 22 8.32 6.31 1.46
N ALA A 23 7.27 6.44 0.66
CA ALA A 23 6.05 7.16 1.02
C ALA A 23 4.84 6.24 0.93
N GLU A 24 3.91 6.36 1.86
CA GLU A 24 2.57 5.82 1.74
C GLU A 24 1.60 6.97 1.51
N ILE A 25 0.67 6.79 0.57
CA ILE A 25 -0.38 7.72 0.23
C ILE A 25 -1.73 7.02 0.13
N ASP A 26 -2.77 7.72 0.54
CA ASP A 26 -4.15 7.30 0.37
C ASP A 26 -4.70 7.84 -0.95
N ILE A 27 -5.29 6.99 -1.77
CA ILE A 27 -5.77 7.36 -3.10
C ILE A 27 -7.28 7.18 -3.18
N ARG A 28 -7.95 8.24 -3.64
CA ARG A 28 -9.38 8.29 -3.93
C ARG A 28 -9.62 8.91 -5.29
N SER A 29 -10.88 8.88 -5.73
CA SER A 29 -11.34 9.70 -6.83
C SER A 29 -12.06 10.97 -6.32
N ASN A 30 -12.00 12.00 -7.13
CA ASN A 30 -12.88 13.17 -7.05
C ASN A 30 -13.45 13.37 -8.45
N SER A 31 -14.68 12.91 -8.65
CA SER A 31 -15.31 12.88 -9.99
C SER A 31 -14.48 12.08 -11.00
N LYS A 32 -13.80 12.74 -11.93
CA LYS A 32 -13.02 12.11 -13.01
C LYS A 32 -11.52 11.96 -12.69
N THR A 33 -11.01 12.63 -11.65
CA THR A 33 -9.59 12.69 -11.32
C THR A 33 -9.26 11.87 -10.09
N LEU A 34 -8.06 11.28 -10.05
CA LEU A 34 -7.53 10.65 -8.84
C LEU A 34 -6.85 11.71 -7.98
N ILE A 35 -7.05 11.61 -6.67
CA ILE A 35 -6.49 12.51 -5.67
C ILE A 35 -5.80 11.73 -4.55
N THR A 36 -4.87 12.38 -3.86
CA THR A 36 -4.29 11.87 -2.62
C THR A 36 -5.07 12.44 -1.43
N GLN A 37 -5.92 11.60 -0.81
CA GLN A 37 -6.77 11.97 0.33
C GLN A 37 -7.20 10.72 1.12
N HIS A 38 -7.09 10.80 2.44
CA HIS A 38 -7.53 9.71 3.33
C HIS A 38 -9.04 9.69 3.50
N ASP A 39 -9.65 10.84 3.79
CA ASP A 39 -11.06 10.91 4.13
C ASP A 39 -11.95 11.01 2.89
N PRO A 40 -13.13 10.37 2.89
CA PRO A 40 -14.09 10.53 1.81
C PRO A 40 -14.61 11.96 1.73
N LEU A 41 -15.06 12.34 0.53
CA LEU A 41 -15.73 13.63 0.26
C LEU A 41 -14.88 14.89 0.55
N LYS A 42 -13.59 14.73 0.78
CA LYS A 42 -12.64 15.84 0.95
C LYS A 42 -11.81 16.05 -0.32
N ASN A 43 -11.42 17.29 -0.56
CA ASN A 43 -10.48 17.63 -1.62
C ASN A 43 -9.07 17.18 -1.26
N GLY A 44 -8.27 16.89 -2.28
CA GLY A 44 -6.88 16.48 -2.16
C GLY A 44 -6.04 16.95 -3.33
N VAL A 45 -4.74 16.69 -3.27
CA VAL A 45 -3.84 16.93 -4.39
C VAL A 45 -4.13 15.91 -5.49
N THR A 46 -4.19 16.33 -6.75
CA THR A 46 -4.34 15.36 -7.85
C THR A 46 -3.15 14.39 -7.86
N LEU A 47 -3.43 13.10 -8.05
CA LEU A 47 -2.39 12.07 -8.04
C LEU A 47 -1.32 12.33 -9.12
N ASP A 48 -1.73 12.91 -10.25
CA ASP A 48 -0.81 13.29 -11.33
C ASP A 48 0.21 14.34 -10.86
N VAL A 49 -0.24 15.41 -10.21
CA VAL A 49 0.64 16.44 -9.63
C VAL A 49 1.50 15.88 -8.51
N TRP A 50 0.93 15.01 -7.66
CA TRP A 50 1.69 14.38 -6.58
C TRP A 50 2.83 13.52 -7.13
N LEU A 51 2.57 12.67 -8.14
CA LEU A 51 3.55 11.79 -8.76
C LEU A 51 4.66 12.55 -9.49
N GLN A 52 4.38 13.73 -10.04
CA GLN A 52 5.42 14.61 -10.61
C GLN A 52 6.50 15.01 -9.59
N ASN A 53 6.11 15.10 -8.31
CA ASN A 53 7.00 15.47 -7.22
C ASN A 53 7.61 14.26 -6.49
N TYR A 54 7.26 13.03 -6.89
CA TYR A 54 7.73 11.82 -6.24
C TYR A 54 9.09 11.37 -6.80
N LYS A 55 10.11 11.32 -5.91
CA LYS A 55 11.49 10.89 -6.26
C LYS A 55 12.04 9.85 -5.26
N HIS A 56 11.17 9.18 -4.52
CA HIS A 56 11.53 8.37 -3.35
C HIS A 56 11.70 6.89 -3.70
N ASN A 57 12.23 6.13 -2.75
CA ASN A 57 12.68 4.75 -2.98
C ASN A 57 11.54 3.75 -3.16
N TYR A 58 10.44 3.89 -2.40
CA TYR A 58 9.33 2.93 -2.41
C TYR A 58 7.99 3.62 -2.18
N LEU A 59 6.97 3.23 -2.95
CA LEU A 59 5.62 3.77 -2.84
C LEU A 59 4.65 2.70 -2.34
N ILE A 60 3.86 3.03 -1.32
CA ILE A 60 2.66 2.30 -0.93
C ILE A 60 1.46 3.11 -1.41
N ALA A 61 0.76 2.60 -2.39
CA ALA A 61 -0.43 3.21 -2.96
C ALA A 61 -1.67 2.59 -2.28
N ASN A 62 -2.17 3.25 -1.24
CA ASN A 62 -3.28 2.77 -0.44
C ASN A 62 -4.61 3.14 -1.11
N ILE A 63 -5.32 2.13 -1.61
CA ILE A 63 -6.57 2.28 -2.36
C ILE A 63 -7.73 2.45 -1.37
N LYS A 64 -8.43 3.58 -1.41
CA LYS A 64 -9.52 3.89 -0.49
C LYS A 64 -10.90 3.74 -1.11
N GLU A 65 -10.98 3.32 -2.36
CA GLU A 65 -12.23 2.96 -3.05
C GLU A 65 -11.95 1.96 -4.17
N GLU A 66 -12.84 1.00 -4.36
CA GLU A 66 -12.73 -0.02 -5.40
C GLU A 66 -13.04 0.59 -6.80
N GLY A 67 -12.33 0.08 -7.82
CA GLY A 67 -12.56 0.45 -9.22
C GLY A 67 -11.56 1.48 -9.78
N ILE A 68 -10.70 2.07 -8.93
CA ILE A 68 -9.69 3.03 -9.37
C ILE A 68 -8.32 2.40 -9.67
N GLU A 69 -8.10 1.13 -9.31
CA GLU A 69 -6.80 0.47 -9.30
C GLU A 69 -6.10 0.51 -10.66
N THR A 70 -6.83 0.24 -11.73
CA THR A 70 -6.26 0.26 -13.09
C THR A 70 -5.83 1.65 -13.52
N LYS A 71 -6.58 2.69 -13.13
CA LYS A 71 -6.21 4.10 -13.37
C LYS A 71 -4.96 4.48 -12.57
N VAL A 72 -4.89 4.06 -11.30
CA VAL A 72 -3.69 4.25 -10.44
C VAL A 72 -2.48 3.60 -11.11
N ILE A 73 -2.56 2.33 -11.50
CA ILE A 73 -1.47 1.60 -12.15
C ILE A 73 -1.03 2.30 -13.44
N SER A 74 -1.97 2.81 -14.24
CA SER A 74 -1.66 3.54 -15.47
C SER A 74 -0.84 4.81 -15.19
N LEU A 75 -1.19 5.56 -14.13
CA LEU A 75 -0.42 6.74 -13.71
C LEU A 75 0.96 6.34 -13.18
N LEU A 76 1.05 5.29 -12.35
CA LEU A 76 2.35 4.79 -11.86
C LEU A 76 3.28 4.40 -13.02
N LYS A 77 2.74 3.76 -14.07
CA LYS A 77 3.48 3.45 -15.31
C LYS A 77 3.91 4.71 -16.06
N LYS A 78 3.00 5.69 -16.23
CA LYS A 78 3.28 7.00 -16.87
C LYS A 78 4.49 7.68 -16.22
N TYR A 79 4.54 7.67 -14.87
CA TYR A 79 5.63 8.27 -14.09
C TYR A 79 6.81 7.31 -13.83
N LYS A 80 6.84 6.14 -14.49
CA LYS A 80 7.93 5.14 -14.39
C LYS A 80 8.21 4.67 -12.95
N ILE A 81 7.18 4.68 -12.08
CA ILE A 81 7.28 4.17 -10.71
C ILE A 81 7.28 2.64 -10.77
N LYS A 82 8.41 2.03 -10.45
CA LYS A 82 8.59 0.56 -10.50
C LYS A 82 8.48 -0.10 -9.12
N ASN A 83 8.92 0.59 -8.07
CA ASN A 83 8.99 0.08 -6.71
C ASN A 83 7.74 0.50 -5.93
N TYR A 84 6.68 -0.28 -6.03
CA TYR A 84 5.43 -0.03 -5.31
C TYR A 84 4.65 -1.31 -5.03
N PHE A 85 3.69 -1.22 -4.14
CA PHE A 85 2.53 -2.10 -4.09
C PHE A 85 1.24 -1.32 -3.83
N LEU A 86 0.12 -1.91 -4.27
CA LEU A 86 -1.22 -1.44 -3.90
C LEU A 86 -1.60 -2.05 -2.54
N LEU A 87 -2.18 -1.24 -1.68
CA LEU A 87 -2.70 -1.64 -0.38
C LEU A 87 -4.23 -1.48 -0.36
N ASP A 88 -4.93 -2.22 0.48
CA ASP A 88 -6.39 -2.18 0.69
C ASP A 88 -7.23 -2.53 -0.56
N VAL A 89 -6.67 -3.33 -1.46
CA VAL A 89 -7.40 -3.86 -2.61
C VAL A 89 -8.32 -5.00 -2.15
N THR A 90 -9.57 -4.99 -2.58
CA THR A 90 -10.54 -6.05 -2.23
C THR A 90 -10.19 -7.40 -2.86
N ILE A 91 -10.59 -8.51 -2.22
CA ILE A 91 -10.30 -9.86 -2.73
C ILE A 91 -10.80 -10.08 -4.17
N PRO A 92 -12.03 -9.67 -4.54
CA PRO A 92 -12.49 -9.78 -5.93
C PRO A 92 -11.59 -9.02 -6.90
N MET A 93 -11.16 -7.81 -6.53
CA MET A 93 -10.28 -7.00 -7.38
C MET A 93 -8.86 -7.59 -7.46
N ILE A 94 -8.33 -8.17 -6.38
CA ILE A 94 -7.05 -8.91 -6.40
C ILE A 94 -7.11 -10.04 -7.43
N ASN A 95 -8.19 -10.84 -7.44
CA ASN A 95 -8.37 -11.91 -8.41
C ASN A 95 -8.41 -11.37 -9.85
N LYS A 96 -9.15 -10.29 -10.09
CA LYS A 96 -9.23 -9.62 -11.39
C LYS A 96 -7.87 -9.09 -11.85
N LEU A 97 -7.11 -8.44 -10.98
CA LEU A 97 -5.77 -7.93 -11.30
C LEU A 97 -4.77 -9.07 -11.54
N ASN A 98 -4.83 -10.13 -10.75
CA ASN A 98 -3.99 -11.30 -10.91
C ASN A 98 -4.25 -12.02 -12.26
N SER A 99 -5.48 -12.08 -12.75
CA SER A 99 -5.80 -12.67 -14.05
C SER A 99 -5.13 -11.95 -15.23
N ILE A 100 -4.85 -10.65 -15.07
CA ILE A 100 -4.10 -9.83 -16.04
C ILE A 100 -2.64 -9.61 -15.64
N LYS A 101 -2.08 -10.49 -14.78
CA LYS A 101 -0.68 -10.53 -14.36
C LYS A 101 -0.19 -9.28 -13.61
N ILE A 102 -1.06 -8.63 -12.86
CA ILE A 102 -0.71 -7.53 -11.96
C ILE A 102 -0.62 -8.07 -10.53
N TYR A 103 0.60 -8.18 -9.99
CA TYR A 103 0.90 -8.84 -8.71
C TYR A 103 1.48 -7.91 -7.65
N ASN A 104 1.70 -6.63 -7.96
CA ASN A 104 2.21 -5.64 -7.00
C ASN A 104 1.10 -5.20 -6.03
N ILE A 105 0.57 -6.14 -5.28
CA ILE A 105 -0.52 -5.96 -4.33
C ILE A 105 -0.11 -6.58 -3.01
N ALA A 106 -0.32 -5.90 -1.89
CA ALA A 106 -0.12 -6.46 -0.57
C ALA A 106 -1.39 -7.15 -0.08
N LEU A 107 -1.20 -8.36 0.46
CA LEU A 107 -2.23 -9.06 1.23
C LEU A 107 -2.11 -8.63 2.69
N ARG A 108 -3.23 -8.49 3.38
CA ARG A 108 -3.23 -8.06 4.77
C ARG A 108 -3.23 -9.24 5.73
N ILE A 109 -2.49 -9.09 6.83
CA ILE A 109 -2.63 -9.87 8.05
C ILE A 109 -2.96 -8.91 9.17
N SER A 110 -4.00 -9.20 9.92
CA SER A 110 -4.41 -8.44 11.07
C SER A 110 -5.09 -9.36 12.10
N LYS A 111 -5.62 -8.80 13.17
CA LYS A 111 -6.50 -9.53 14.08
C LYS A 111 -7.71 -10.16 13.36
N PHE A 112 -8.14 -9.56 12.25
CA PHE A 112 -9.35 -9.95 11.52
C PHE A 112 -9.08 -10.78 10.28
N GLU A 113 -7.83 -10.82 9.80
CA GLU A 113 -7.43 -11.54 8.58
C GLU A 113 -6.31 -12.53 8.86
N SER A 114 -6.63 -13.81 8.63
CA SER A 114 -5.75 -14.91 8.99
C SER A 114 -4.68 -15.25 7.94
N LEU A 115 -3.60 -15.89 8.38
CA LEU A 115 -2.58 -16.48 7.50
C LEU A 115 -3.13 -17.47 6.47
N ASN A 116 -4.26 -18.12 6.73
CA ASN A 116 -4.82 -19.13 5.82
C ASN A 116 -5.30 -18.47 4.52
N ASN A 117 -5.86 -17.27 4.57
CA ASN A 117 -6.29 -16.55 3.38
C ASN A 117 -5.11 -16.21 2.46
N ILE A 118 -3.93 -15.96 3.03
CA ILE A 118 -2.73 -15.60 2.27
C ILE A 118 -2.18 -16.78 1.47
N LYS A 119 -2.28 -18.01 1.97
CA LYS A 119 -1.78 -19.19 1.29
C LYS A 119 -2.42 -19.39 -0.09
N MET A 120 -3.65 -18.91 -0.28
CA MET A 120 -4.34 -18.99 -1.57
C MET A 120 -3.69 -18.13 -2.66
N PHE A 121 -2.98 -17.07 -2.26
CA PHE A 121 -2.35 -16.08 -3.16
C PHE A 121 -0.82 -16.18 -3.22
N ASN A 122 -0.19 -17.15 -2.54
CA ASN A 122 1.26 -17.19 -2.32
C ASN A 122 2.12 -17.26 -3.60
N LYS A 123 1.55 -17.73 -4.70
CA LYS A 123 2.27 -17.84 -5.98
C LYS A 123 2.35 -16.53 -6.76
N GLN A 124 1.47 -15.59 -6.47
CA GLN A 124 1.26 -14.37 -7.26
C GLN A 124 1.67 -13.11 -6.48
N ASN A 125 0.97 -12.79 -5.40
CA ASN A 125 1.22 -11.60 -4.60
C ASN A 125 2.34 -11.86 -3.60
N LYS A 126 3.34 -10.98 -3.56
CA LYS A 126 4.56 -11.21 -2.76
C LYS A 126 4.70 -10.30 -1.55
N TRP A 127 3.81 -9.35 -1.36
CA TRP A 127 3.82 -8.44 -0.24
C TRP A 127 2.76 -8.82 0.79
N ILE A 128 3.16 -8.75 2.06
CA ILE A 128 2.26 -8.89 3.21
C ILE A 128 2.33 -7.59 4.01
N TRP A 129 1.17 -6.98 4.19
CA TRP A 129 0.95 -5.88 5.12
C TRP A 129 0.53 -6.44 6.46
N ILE A 130 1.34 -6.25 7.49
CA ILE A 130 1.09 -6.71 8.86
C ILE A 130 0.54 -5.53 9.64
N ASP A 131 -0.77 -5.53 9.86
CA ASP A 131 -1.47 -4.45 10.53
C ASP A 131 -1.57 -4.67 12.04
N THR A 132 -1.33 -3.61 12.81
CA THR A 132 -1.29 -3.65 14.28
C THR A 132 -2.49 -2.96 14.92
N PHE A 133 -3.70 -3.13 14.38
CA PHE A 133 -4.94 -2.47 14.82
C PHE A 133 -5.12 -2.37 16.33
N ASN A 134 -4.69 -3.38 17.09
CA ASN A 134 -4.81 -3.44 18.56
C ASN A 134 -3.47 -3.22 19.28
N LYS A 135 -2.56 -2.45 18.68
CA LYS A 135 -1.23 -2.20 19.24
C LYS A 135 -0.37 -3.47 19.43
N LYS A 136 -0.84 -4.62 18.96
CA LYS A 136 -0.12 -5.90 19.00
C LYS A 136 0.16 -6.40 17.61
N ILE A 137 1.37 -6.92 17.40
CA ILE A 137 1.73 -7.60 16.15
C ILE A 137 0.89 -8.89 16.08
N PRO A 138 0.07 -9.11 15.03
CA PRO A 138 -0.89 -10.22 14.97
C PRO A 138 -0.25 -11.58 14.65
N ILE A 139 1.07 -11.63 14.46
CA ILE A 139 1.81 -12.85 14.14
C ILE A 139 3.06 -12.98 15.00
N ASN A 140 3.45 -14.22 15.28
CA ASN A 140 4.64 -14.55 16.05
C ASN A 140 5.87 -14.79 15.15
N TYR A 141 7.03 -14.99 15.79
CA TYR A 141 8.30 -15.22 15.09
C TYR A 141 8.24 -16.44 14.14
N THR A 142 7.67 -17.56 14.58
CA THR A 142 7.54 -18.78 13.75
C THR A 142 6.74 -18.52 12.48
N GLN A 143 5.65 -17.76 12.59
CA GLN A 143 4.82 -17.36 11.45
C GLN A 143 5.56 -16.42 10.52
N ILE A 144 6.34 -15.46 11.05
CA ILE A 144 7.22 -14.58 10.25
C ILE A 144 8.22 -15.42 9.45
N MET A 145 8.89 -16.36 10.09
CA MET A 145 9.87 -17.23 9.42
C MET A 145 9.23 -18.11 8.35
N LYS A 146 8.01 -18.60 8.59
CA LYS A 146 7.23 -19.34 7.58
C LYS A 146 6.94 -18.50 6.35
N LEU A 147 6.46 -17.27 6.53
CA LEU A 147 6.20 -16.34 5.44
C LEU A 147 7.46 -16.01 4.64
N LYS A 148 8.60 -15.79 5.32
CA LYS A 148 9.90 -15.58 4.66
C LYS A 148 10.34 -16.80 3.85
N LYS A 149 10.20 -18.01 4.36
CA LYS A 149 10.47 -19.26 3.61
C LYS A 149 9.59 -19.38 2.36
N MET A 150 8.35 -18.88 2.40
CA MET A 150 7.44 -18.78 1.26
C MET A 150 7.79 -17.60 0.31
N ARG A 151 8.90 -16.89 0.56
CA ARG A 151 9.41 -15.74 -0.21
C ARG A 151 8.51 -14.50 -0.21
N PHE A 152 7.66 -14.35 0.80
CA PHE A 152 6.94 -13.09 1.01
C PHE A 152 7.86 -11.98 1.50
N LYS A 153 7.62 -10.78 1.00
CA LYS A 153 8.14 -9.52 1.54
C LYS A 153 7.17 -9.00 2.59
N LEU A 154 7.68 -8.58 3.72
CA LEU A 154 6.85 -8.16 4.86
C LEU A 154 6.96 -6.65 5.05
N CYS A 155 5.82 -6.00 5.20
CA CYS A 155 5.69 -4.62 5.60
C CYS A 155 4.97 -4.57 6.94
N LEU A 156 5.65 -4.15 8.00
CA LEU A 156 5.09 -4.02 9.35
C LEU A 156 4.63 -2.58 9.56
N VAL A 157 3.39 -2.42 9.98
CA VAL A 157 2.89 -1.15 10.52
C VAL A 157 3.50 -0.95 11.90
N SER A 158 4.17 0.18 12.10
CA SER A 158 4.73 0.51 13.41
C SER A 158 3.61 0.74 14.43
N PRO A 159 3.65 0.06 15.60
CA PRO A 159 2.64 0.26 16.65
C PRO A 159 2.51 1.72 17.10
N GLU A 160 3.59 2.51 17.03
CA GLU A 160 3.62 3.93 17.42
C GLU A 160 2.66 4.78 16.58
N LEU A 161 2.36 4.40 15.34
CA LEU A 161 1.36 5.09 14.52
C LEU A 161 -0.05 5.06 15.13
N ILE A 162 -0.30 4.13 16.05
CA ILE A 162 -1.58 3.95 16.75
C ILE A 162 -1.56 4.62 18.13
N TYR A 163 -0.37 4.78 18.74
CA TYR A 163 -0.23 5.37 20.09
C TYR A 163 -0.34 6.90 20.12
N ASN A 164 0.00 7.58 19.00
CA ASN A 164 0.11 9.03 18.93
C ASN A 164 -1.14 9.70 18.32
N LYS A 165 -2.32 9.11 18.55
CA LYS A 165 -3.61 9.72 18.20
C LYS A 165 -4.38 10.10 19.44
#